data_552f6d9d34de7d295f45c19cd4a31a1b
#
_entry.id   552f6d9d34de7d295f45c19cd4a31a1b
#
_cell.length_a   1.000
_cell.length_b   1.000
_cell.length_c   1.000
_cell.angle_alpha   90.00
_cell.angle_beta   90.00
_cell.angle_gamma   90.00
#
_symmetry.space_group_name_H-M   'P 1'
#
loop_
_entity.id
_entity.type
_entity.pdbx_description
1 polymer ?
#
loop_
_entity_poly.entity_id
_entity_poly.type
_entity_poly.pdbx_seq_one_letter_code
_entity_poly.pdbx_strand_id
1 'polypeptide(L)'
;MNRPLFVSLDGPKGTGKTTLLEAVTQVLRAGNQKVIRLCERKSDPFRGETMALVNTLARNPCRDLEWAVCQRLADSRRWISQNVLTKQPLDSIILIDRWYPSDAAFRQTIPFAEILQLNMERDVRVPDLHVGVVTDPDISWARAANRSRGLGGTVIQKHAEHVACTEMFEQAVKDHGWMLCRNEGTVEEATMLVVSRIHEVLGLNVEVDARLGAQGIA
;
A
#
# COMPACT_ATOMS: atom_id res chain seq x y z
N MET A 1 -1.32 -4.51 22.79
CA MET A 1 -0.73 -5.40 21.73
C MET A 1 0.73 -5.67 22.08
N ASN A 2 1.21 -6.91 21.87
CA ASN A 2 2.62 -7.27 22.14
C ASN A 2 3.58 -6.97 20.97
N ARG A 3 3.13 -6.19 19.99
CA ARG A 3 3.88 -5.79 18.80
C ARG A 3 3.33 -4.47 18.25
N PRO A 4 4.11 -3.71 17.48
CA PRO A 4 3.63 -2.48 16.83
C PRO A 4 2.47 -2.80 15.87
N LEU A 5 1.48 -1.90 15.78
CA LEU A 5 0.42 -2.00 14.79
C LEU A 5 1.02 -1.82 13.39
N PHE A 6 0.72 -2.72 12.47
CA PHE A 6 1.22 -2.67 11.11
C PHE A 6 0.09 -2.44 10.11
N VAL A 7 0.12 -1.32 9.40
CA VAL A 7 -0.89 -0.90 8.42
C VAL A 7 -0.25 -0.77 7.05
N SER A 8 -0.83 -1.38 6.03
CA SER A 8 -0.42 -1.19 4.64
C SER A 8 -1.44 -0.36 3.86
N LEU A 9 -0.95 0.56 3.03
CA LEU A 9 -1.75 1.28 2.05
C LEU A 9 -1.42 0.76 0.66
N ASP A 10 -2.34 0.01 0.09
CA ASP A 10 -2.18 -0.69 -1.17
C ASP A 10 -3.11 -0.14 -2.26
N GLY A 11 -2.80 -0.42 -3.53
CA GLY A 11 -3.67 -0.04 -4.64
C GLY A 11 -2.93 0.37 -5.91
N PRO A 12 -3.67 0.62 -7.00
CA PRO A 12 -3.12 0.97 -8.31
C PRO A 12 -2.32 2.27 -8.32
N LYS A 13 -1.71 2.61 -9.45
CA LYS A 13 -1.01 3.90 -9.62
C LYS A 13 -2.04 5.04 -9.67
N GLY A 14 -1.65 6.22 -9.22
CA GLY A 14 -2.48 7.42 -9.34
C GLY A 14 -3.58 7.59 -8.30
N THR A 15 -3.86 6.58 -7.46
CA THR A 15 -4.95 6.62 -6.47
C THR A 15 -4.71 7.53 -5.26
N GLY A 16 -3.59 8.26 -5.19
CA GLY A 16 -3.33 9.22 -4.11
C GLY A 16 -2.74 8.64 -2.83
N LYS A 17 -2.34 7.36 -2.79
CA LYS A 17 -1.80 6.68 -1.59
C LYS A 17 -0.74 7.46 -0.83
N THR A 18 0.25 8.02 -1.52
CA THR A 18 1.36 8.74 -0.87
C THR A 18 0.87 10.01 -0.17
N THR A 19 -0.07 10.75 -0.79
CA THR A 19 -0.70 11.92 -0.19
C THR A 19 -1.53 11.53 1.02
N LEU A 20 -2.36 10.48 0.88
CA LEU A 20 -3.17 9.95 1.97
C LEU A 20 -2.29 9.46 3.13
N LEU A 21 -1.22 8.71 2.84
CA LEU A 21 -0.27 8.23 3.84
C LEU A 21 0.37 9.39 4.62
N GLU A 22 0.67 10.49 3.93
CA GLU A 22 1.24 11.69 4.54
C GLU A 22 0.24 12.35 5.48
N ALA A 23 -0.99 12.57 5.01
CA ALA A 23 -2.06 13.19 5.79
C ALA A 23 -2.43 12.33 7.02
N VAL A 24 -2.61 11.02 6.87
CA VAL A 24 -2.83 10.07 7.98
C VAL A 24 -1.70 10.15 9.00
N THR A 25 -0.44 10.20 8.52
CA THR A 25 0.72 10.33 9.41
C THR A 25 0.66 11.63 10.24
N GLN A 26 0.31 12.75 9.62
CA GLN A 26 0.21 14.05 10.29
C GLN A 26 -0.87 14.04 11.37
N VAL A 27 -2.07 13.55 11.04
CA VAL A 27 -3.20 13.48 12.00
C VAL A 27 -2.87 12.58 13.19
N LEU A 28 -2.34 11.38 12.94
CA LEU A 28 -1.97 10.46 14.02
C LEU A 28 -0.88 11.05 14.93
N ARG A 29 0.12 11.74 14.35
CA ARG A 29 1.17 12.41 15.14
C ARG A 29 0.65 13.60 15.95
N ALA A 30 -0.27 14.39 15.39
CA ALA A 30 -0.95 15.46 16.11
C ALA A 30 -1.75 14.91 17.30
N GLY A 31 -2.30 13.70 17.19
CA GLY A 31 -2.90 12.94 18.30
C GLY A 31 -1.90 12.22 19.21
N ASN A 32 -0.62 12.63 19.23
CA ASN A 32 0.46 12.05 20.04
C ASN A 32 0.77 10.57 19.79
N GLN A 33 0.36 10.03 18.63
CA GLN A 33 0.71 8.66 18.25
C GLN A 33 2.14 8.60 17.70
N LYS A 34 2.88 7.55 18.08
CA LYS A 34 4.21 7.28 17.54
C LYS A 34 4.09 6.58 16.18
N VAL A 35 4.27 7.34 15.11
CA VAL A 35 4.09 6.84 13.74
C VAL A 35 5.43 6.70 13.02
N ILE A 36 5.66 5.51 12.48
CA ILE A 36 6.81 5.14 11.67
C ILE A 36 6.35 4.91 10.23
N ARG A 37 6.89 5.70 9.31
CA ARG A 37 6.62 5.53 7.88
C ARG A 37 7.70 4.69 7.24
N LEU A 38 7.28 3.65 6.54
CA LEU A 38 8.16 2.80 5.74
C LEU A 38 7.77 2.85 4.26
N CYS A 39 8.73 2.52 3.43
CA CYS A 39 8.53 2.34 2.00
C CYS A 39 9.23 1.04 1.61
N GLU A 40 8.48 0.04 1.15
CA GLU A 40 9.01 -1.27 0.76
C GLU A 40 10.26 -1.12 -0.11
N ARG A 41 10.18 -0.31 -1.16
CA ARG A 41 11.28 -0.08 -2.09
C ARG A 41 12.56 0.46 -1.44
N LYS A 42 12.45 1.29 -0.39
CA LYS A 42 13.61 1.87 0.30
C LYS A 42 14.18 0.93 1.35
N SER A 43 13.35 0.02 1.84
CA SER A 43 13.71 -0.96 2.87
C SER A 43 14.20 -2.29 2.28
N ASP A 44 14.07 -2.48 0.95
CA ASP A 44 14.49 -3.68 0.23
C ASP A 44 16.02 -3.79 0.17
N PRO A 45 16.66 -4.74 0.89
CA PRO A 45 18.11 -4.92 0.87
C PRO A 45 18.60 -5.49 -0.46
N PHE A 46 17.71 -6.09 -1.23
CA PHE A 46 18.00 -6.75 -2.52
C PHE A 46 17.60 -5.88 -3.72
N ARG A 47 17.45 -4.58 -3.49
CA ARG A 47 16.90 -3.64 -4.48
C ARG A 47 17.56 -3.74 -5.84
N GLY A 48 18.88 -3.94 -5.89
CA GLY A 48 19.65 -4.08 -7.14
C GLY A 48 19.22 -5.30 -7.93
N GLU A 49 19.12 -6.46 -7.28
CA GLU A 49 18.70 -7.73 -7.87
C GLU A 49 17.23 -7.67 -8.32
N THR A 50 16.37 -7.14 -7.46
CA THR A 50 14.95 -6.93 -7.78
C THR A 50 14.78 -6.09 -9.05
N MET A 51 15.53 -5.00 -9.18
CA MET A 51 15.48 -4.14 -10.36
C MET A 51 16.05 -4.80 -11.61
N ALA A 52 17.10 -5.61 -11.49
CA ALA A 52 17.63 -6.38 -12.62
C ALA A 52 16.59 -7.35 -13.17
N LEU A 53 15.90 -8.10 -12.30
CA LEU A 53 14.82 -9.00 -12.69
C LEU A 53 13.64 -8.25 -13.33
N VAL A 54 13.20 -7.15 -12.75
CA VAL A 54 12.11 -6.31 -13.28
C VAL A 54 12.47 -5.78 -14.68
N ASN A 55 13.70 -5.32 -14.88
CA ASN A 55 14.15 -4.83 -16.18
C ASN A 55 14.25 -5.95 -17.22
N THR A 56 14.63 -7.16 -16.81
CA THR A 56 14.66 -8.34 -17.69
C THR A 56 13.22 -8.73 -18.07
N LEU A 57 12.28 -8.78 -17.11
CA LEU A 57 10.87 -9.03 -17.35
C LEU A 57 10.26 -8.01 -18.33
N ALA A 58 10.60 -6.73 -18.18
CA ALA A 58 10.09 -5.68 -19.07
C ALA A 58 10.54 -5.85 -20.53
N ARG A 59 11.73 -6.42 -20.76
CA ARG A 59 12.28 -6.68 -22.10
C ARG A 59 11.76 -7.99 -22.69
N ASN A 60 11.58 -9.00 -21.87
CA ASN A 60 11.16 -10.34 -22.26
C ASN A 60 10.03 -10.82 -21.35
N PRO A 61 8.79 -10.32 -21.52
CA PRO A 61 7.67 -10.70 -20.68
C PRO A 61 7.37 -12.20 -20.79
N CYS A 62 7.50 -12.93 -19.69
CA CYS A 62 7.09 -14.32 -19.61
C CYS A 62 6.74 -14.70 -18.16
N ARG A 63 5.95 -15.77 -17.98
CA ARG A 63 5.46 -16.21 -16.68
C ARG A 63 6.60 -16.55 -15.72
N ASP A 64 7.65 -17.21 -16.19
CA ASP A 64 8.76 -17.66 -15.35
C ASP A 64 9.55 -16.47 -14.78
N LEU A 65 9.80 -15.44 -15.59
CA LEU A 65 10.45 -14.20 -15.13
C LEU A 65 9.53 -13.41 -14.19
N GLU A 66 8.23 -13.36 -14.47
CA GLU A 66 7.28 -12.72 -13.58
C GLU A 66 7.23 -13.43 -12.23
N TRP A 67 7.24 -14.77 -12.21
CA TRP A 67 7.32 -15.56 -11.00
C TRP A 67 8.63 -15.33 -10.22
N ALA A 68 9.77 -15.28 -10.92
CA ALA A 68 11.05 -14.97 -10.29
C ALA A 68 11.05 -13.58 -9.62
N VAL A 69 10.40 -12.58 -10.22
CA VAL A 69 10.20 -11.26 -9.59
C VAL A 69 9.34 -11.37 -8.34
N CYS A 70 8.23 -12.14 -8.39
CA CYS A 70 7.37 -12.35 -7.23
C CYS A 70 8.12 -13.03 -6.08
N GLN A 71 8.91 -14.06 -6.37
CA GLN A 71 9.74 -14.75 -5.38
C GLN A 71 10.77 -13.79 -4.75
N ARG A 72 11.48 -13.01 -5.57
CA ARG A 72 12.47 -12.05 -5.07
C ARG A 72 11.84 -10.99 -4.15
N LEU A 73 10.66 -10.48 -4.53
CA LEU A 73 9.92 -9.52 -3.70
C LEU A 73 9.40 -10.15 -2.41
N ALA A 74 8.94 -11.40 -2.44
CA ALA A 74 8.52 -12.10 -1.23
C ALA A 74 9.70 -12.33 -0.26
N ASP A 75 10.90 -12.68 -0.78
CA ASP A 75 12.12 -12.77 0.03
C ASP A 75 12.51 -11.43 0.64
N SER A 76 12.39 -10.33 -0.11
CA SER A 76 12.64 -8.98 0.39
C SER A 76 11.67 -8.63 1.53
N ARG A 77 10.38 -8.92 1.37
CA ARG A 77 9.35 -8.67 2.39
C ARG A 77 9.56 -9.53 3.64
N ARG A 78 9.97 -10.79 3.47
CA ARG A 78 10.38 -11.64 4.59
C ARG A 78 11.51 -10.98 5.37
N TRP A 79 12.56 -10.54 4.68
CA TRP A 79 13.69 -9.87 5.33
C TRP A 79 13.25 -8.60 6.05
N ILE A 80 12.42 -7.75 5.41
CA ILE A 80 11.85 -6.53 6.01
C ILE A 80 11.03 -6.91 7.25
N SER A 81 10.21 -7.95 7.17
CA SER A 81 9.40 -8.43 8.27
C SER A 81 10.25 -8.77 9.49
N GLN A 82 11.34 -9.52 9.28
CA GLN A 82 12.21 -10.03 10.33
C GLN A 82 13.21 -8.99 10.85
N ASN A 83 13.69 -8.09 10.00
CA ASN A 83 14.82 -7.21 10.33
C ASN A 83 14.44 -5.73 10.50
N VAL A 84 13.27 -5.32 10.00
CA VAL A 84 12.82 -3.94 10.09
C VAL A 84 11.56 -3.84 10.95
N LEU A 85 10.50 -4.58 10.63
CA LEU A 85 9.21 -4.46 11.32
C LEU A 85 9.28 -4.93 12.79
N THR A 86 10.02 -6.00 13.07
CA THR A 86 10.18 -6.55 14.43
C THR A 86 11.01 -5.65 15.35
N LYS A 87 11.84 -4.77 14.78
CA LYS A 87 12.72 -3.86 15.54
C LYS A 87 12.04 -2.53 15.88
N GLN A 88 10.80 -2.33 15.46
CA GLN A 88 10.08 -1.10 15.75
C GLN A 88 9.53 -1.13 17.19
N PRO A 89 9.42 0.03 17.86
CA PRO A 89 8.87 0.13 19.20
C PRO A 89 7.45 -0.45 19.28
N LEU A 90 7.14 -1.17 20.36
CA LEU A 90 5.86 -1.86 20.55
C LEU A 90 4.65 -0.91 20.58
N ASP A 91 4.87 0.33 21.00
CA ASP A 91 3.89 1.42 21.12
C ASP A 91 3.72 2.23 19.82
N SER A 92 4.29 1.76 18.72
CA SER A 92 4.25 2.49 17.45
C SER A 92 3.22 1.94 16.46
N ILE A 93 2.78 2.83 15.56
CA ILE A 93 2.00 2.51 14.37
C ILE A 93 2.96 2.55 13.17
N ILE A 94 3.11 1.43 12.49
CA ILE A 94 3.90 1.33 11.26
C ILE A 94 2.96 1.51 10.07
N LEU A 95 3.20 2.54 9.27
CA LEU A 95 2.49 2.77 8.00
C LEU A 95 3.45 2.47 6.84
N ILE A 96 3.08 1.56 5.94
CA ILE A 96 3.88 1.25 4.76
C ILE A 96 3.18 1.63 3.47
N ASP A 97 3.92 2.30 2.57
CA ASP A 97 3.49 2.59 1.19
C ASP A 97 3.75 1.37 0.32
N ARG A 98 2.70 0.63 0.05
CA ARG A 98 2.64 -0.65 -0.65
C ARG A 98 3.21 -1.84 0.13
N TRP A 99 2.54 -2.96 -0.06
CA TRP A 99 2.93 -4.29 0.39
C TRP A 99 2.54 -5.31 -0.68
N TYR A 100 2.51 -6.59 -0.37
CA TYR A 100 2.23 -7.63 -1.36
C TYR A 100 0.88 -7.51 -2.10
N PRO A 101 -0.20 -6.92 -1.54
CA PRO A 101 -1.43 -6.74 -2.31
C PRO A 101 -1.26 -5.84 -3.53
N SER A 102 -0.48 -4.78 -3.41
CA SER A 102 -0.15 -3.91 -4.55
C SER A 102 0.64 -4.65 -5.62
N ASP A 103 1.57 -5.53 -5.22
CA ASP A 103 2.36 -6.33 -6.15
C ASP A 103 1.48 -7.33 -6.89
N ALA A 104 0.61 -8.05 -6.15
CA ALA A 104 -0.31 -9.02 -6.72
C ALA A 104 -1.21 -8.41 -7.81
N ALA A 105 -1.71 -7.20 -7.59
CA ALA A 105 -2.55 -6.50 -8.57
C ALA A 105 -1.82 -6.09 -9.86
N PHE A 106 -0.49 -5.98 -9.82
CA PHE A 106 0.31 -5.60 -10.99
C PHE A 106 0.74 -6.78 -11.85
N ARG A 107 0.51 -8.02 -11.43
CA ARG A 107 0.91 -9.21 -12.18
C ARG A 107 -0.09 -9.52 -13.29
N GLN A 108 0.42 -9.98 -14.41
CA GLN A 108 -0.40 -10.26 -15.59
C GLN A 108 -0.60 -11.76 -15.81
N THR A 109 0.40 -12.57 -15.47
CA THR A 109 0.38 -14.01 -15.71
C THR A 109 0.29 -14.85 -14.45
N ILE A 110 0.53 -14.26 -13.29
CA ILE A 110 0.45 -14.91 -11.99
C ILE A 110 -0.86 -14.51 -11.29
N PRO A 111 -1.72 -15.46 -10.95
CA PRO A 111 -2.96 -15.17 -10.20
C PRO A 111 -2.72 -14.44 -8.89
N PHE A 112 -3.61 -13.52 -8.55
CA PHE A 112 -3.55 -12.72 -7.32
C PHE A 112 -3.38 -13.61 -6.09
N ALA A 113 -4.18 -14.66 -5.98
CA ALA A 113 -4.16 -15.60 -4.86
C ALA A 113 -2.81 -16.33 -4.70
N GLU A 114 -2.15 -16.71 -5.82
CA GLU A 114 -0.84 -17.37 -5.78
C GLU A 114 0.23 -16.44 -5.15
N ILE A 115 0.15 -15.15 -5.40
CA ILE A 115 1.09 -14.18 -4.82
C ILE A 115 0.82 -13.96 -3.34
N LEU A 116 -0.45 -13.93 -2.92
CA LEU A 116 -0.78 -13.88 -1.49
C LEU A 116 -0.24 -15.12 -0.79
N GLN A 117 -0.50 -16.30 -1.33
CA GLN A 117 -0.02 -17.57 -0.79
C GLN A 117 1.51 -17.60 -0.70
N LEU A 118 2.23 -17.20 -1.74
CA LEU A 118 3.69 -17.11 -1.76
C LEU A 118 4.24 -16.27 -0.59
N ASN A 119 3.61 -15.12 -0.31
CA ASN A 119 4.04 -14.25 0.79
C ASN A 119 3.75 -14.89 2.15
N MET A 120 2.62 -15.59 2.31
CA MET A 120 2.31 -16.34 3.54
C MET A 120 3.29 -17.50 3.76
N GLU A 121 3.60 -18.28 2.73
CA GLU A 121 4.58 -19.39 2.78
C GLU A 121 6.01 -18.92 3.10
N ARG A 122 6.31 -17.65 2.84
CA ARG A 122 7.60 -17.02 3.16
C ARG A 122 7.61 -16.30 4.51
N ASP A 123 6.61 -16.50 5.38
CA ASP A 123 6.49 -15.83 6.68
C ASP A 123 6.57 -14.29 6.57
N VAL A 124 6.05 -13.74 5.49
CA VAL A 124 5.92 -12.28 5.35
C VAL A 124 4.87 -11.79 6.35
N ARG A 125 5.21 -10.77 7.14
CA ARG A 125 4.28 -10.22 8.13
C ARG A 125 3.02 -9.70 7.44
N VAL A 126 1.87 -10.25 7.86
CA VAL A 126 0.55 -9.79 7.45
C VAL A 126 0.25 -8.48 8.17
N PRO A 127 -0.17 -7.42 7.49
CA PRO A 127 -0.68 -6.21 8.14
C PRO A 127 -1.86 -6.49 9.06
N ASP A 128 -1.89 -5.80 10.18
CA ASP A 128 -3.03 -5.82 11.11
C ASP A 128 -4.23 -5.07 10.50
N LEU A 129 -3.96 -4.14 9.57
CA LEU A 129 -4.95 -3.44 8.75
C LEU A 129 -4.41 -3.27 7.32
N HIS A 130 -5.12 -3.87 6.36
CA HIS A 130 -4.94 -3.59 4.94
C HIS A 130 -5.89 -2.48 4.51
N VAL A 131 -5.36 -1.41 3.93
CA VAL A 131 -6.14 -0.31 3.35
C VAL A 131 -5.99 -0.34 1.84
N GLY A 132 -7.04 -0.77 1.14
CA GLY A 132 -7.12 -0.73 -0.31
C GLY A 132 -7.57 0.65 -0.78
N VAL A 133 -6.64 1.43 -1.35
CA VAL A 133 -6.92 2.78 -1.85
C VAL A 133 -7.21 2.71 -3.34
N VAL A 134 -8.44 2.99 -3.70
CA VAL A 134 -8.93 3.00 -5.08
C VAL A 134 -9.44 4.38 -5.48
N THR A 135 -9.46 4.63 -6.77
CA THR A 135 -10.01 5.83 -7.40
C THR A 135 -10.47 5.40 -8.78
N ASP A 136 -11.45 6.07 -9.33
CA ASP A 136 -11.87 5.86 -10.71
C ASP A 136 -10.65 5.69 -11.64
N PRO A 137 -10.62 4.64 -12.50
CA PRO A 137 -9.46 4.32 -13.33
C PRO A 137 -9.03 5.46 -14.24
N ASP A 138 -9.97 6.24 -14.81
CA ASP A 138 -9.65 7.35 -15.70
C ASP A 138 -8.99 8.48 -14.92
N ILE A 139 -9.51 8.80 -13.73
CA ILE A 139 -8.95 9.81 -12.84
C ILE A 139 -7.54 9.40 -12.39
N SER A 140 -7.37 8.17 -11.94
CA SER A 140 -6.08 7.69 -11.45
C SER A 140 -5.05 7.56 -12.56
N TRP A 141 -5.46 7.19 -13.78
CA TRP A 141 -4.61 7.17 -14.96
C TRP A 141 -4.12 8.57 -15.33
N ALA A 142 -5.04 9.54 -15.44
CA ALA A 142 -4.69 10.93 -15.73
C ALA A 142 -3.74 11.51 -14.68
N ARG A 143 -3.99 11.27 -13.39
CA ARG A 143 -3.09 11.66 -12.29
C ARG A 143 -1.71 11.01 -12.41
N ALA A 144 -1.62 9.76 -12.84
CA ALA A 144 -0.36 9.05 -13.01
C ALA A 144 0.43 9.55 -14.22
N ALA A 145 -0.24 9.82 -15.34
CA ALA A 145 0.37 10.33 -16.57
C ALA A 145 0.95 11.76 -16.39
N ASN A 146 0.27 12.61 -15.64
CA ASN A 146 0.66 14.01 -15.41
C ASN A 146 1.80 14.19 -14.38
N ARG A 147 2.33 13.11 -13.80
CA ARG A 147 3.50 13.22 -12.89
C ARG A 147 4.77 13.44 -13.69
N SER A 148 5.73 14.19 -13.11
CA SER A 148 7.04 14.45 -13.71
C SER A 148 7.80 13.17 -14.13
N ARG A 149 7.55 12.04 -13.46
CA ARG A 149 8.08 10.71 -13.79
C ARG A 149 7.20 9.92 -14.76
N GLY A 150 6.11 10.51 -15.27
CA GLY A 150 5.11 9.86 -16.11
C GLY A 150 4.49 8.62 -15.44
N LEU A 151 4.00 7.69 -16.24
CA LEU A 151 3.48 6.41 -15.77
C LEU A 151 4.54 5.57 -15.05
N GLY A 152 5.82 5.80 -15.34
CA GLY A 152 6.99 5.32 -14.60
C GLY A 152 6.98 3.82 -14.32
N GLY A 153 6.37 3.01 -15.18
CA GLY A 153 6.19 1.60 -14.93
C GLY A 153 6.51 0.74 -16.12
N THR A 154 7.22 -0.32 -15.82
CA THR A 154 7.56 -1.38 -16.78
C THR A 154 6.44 -2.40 -16.92
N VAL A 155 5.44 -2.41 -16.03
CA VAL A 155 4.42 -3.47 -15.93
C VAL A 155 3.07 -3.02 -16.50
N ILE A 156 2.58 -1.84 -16.14
CA ILE A 156 1.31 -1.29 -16.66
C ILE A 156 1.63 -0.10 -17.54
N GLN A 157 1.41 -0.24 -18.83
CA GLN A 157 1.74 0.76 -19.83
C GLN A 157 0.51 1.25 -20.63
N LYS A 158 -0.56 0.48 -20.62
CA LYS A 158 -1.80 0.78 -21.35
C LYS A 158 -2.92 1.11 -20.37
N HIS A 159 -3.82 1.99 -20.80
CA HIS A 159 -5.00 2.35 -20.00
C HIS A 159 -5.87 1.12 -19.66
N ALA A 160 -6.14 0.25 -20.63
CA ALA A 160 -6.92 -0.97 -20.41
C ALA A 160 -6.30 -1.90 -19.35
N GLU A 161 -4.97 -2.01 -19.31
CA GLU A 161 -4.26 -2.77 -18.27
C GLU A 161 -4.43 -2.12 -16.89
N HIS A 162 -4.48 -0.78 -16.84
CA HIS A 162 -4.71 -0.04 -15.61
C HIS A 162 -6.14 -0.23 -15.09
N VAL A 163 -7.13 -0.19 -15.99
CA VAL A 163 -8.53 -0.48 -15.65
C VAL A 163 -8.65 -1.88 -15.07
N ALA A 164 -8.19 -2.90 -15.80
CA ALA A 164 -8.25 -4.29 -15.35
C ALA A 164 -7.55 -4.51 -14.00
N CYS A 165 -6.37 -3.90 -13.81
CA CYS A 165 -5.65 -3.93 -12.52
C CYS A 165 -6.45 -3.28 -11.39
N THR A 166 -7.15 -2.18 -11.65
CA THR A 166 -7.94 -1.47 -10.63
C THR A 166 -9.17 -2.29 -10.24
N GLU A 167 -9.88 -2.84 -11.20
CA GLU A 167 -11.06 -3.69 -10.99
C GLU A 167 -10.69 -4.97 -10.21
N MET A 168 -9.63 -5.66 -10.64
CA MET A 168 -9.13 -6.85 -9.94
C MET A 168 -8.71 -6.53 -8.51
N PHE A 169 -8.03 -5.40 -8.28
CA PHE A 169 -7.61 -4.99 -6.96
C PHE A 169 -8.80 -4.65 -6.06
N GLU A 170 -9.80 -3.91 -6.59
CA GLU A 170 -11.02 -3.59 -5.83
C GLU A 170 -11.80 -4.85 -5.46
N GLN A 171 -11.90 -5.80 -6.39
CA GLN A 171 -12.54 -7.08 -6.10
C GLN A 171 -11.78 -7.85 -5.01
N ALA A 172 -10.45 -7.91 -5.09
CA ALA A 172 -9.63 -8.56 -4.07
C ALA A 172 -9.80 -7.90 -2.67
N VAL A 173 -9.89 -6.56 -2.61
CA VAL A 173 -10.17 -5.86 -1.34
C VAL A 173 -11.49 -6.33 -0.73
N LYS A 174 -12.54 -6.50 -1.54
CA LYS A 174 -13.85 -6.99 -1.08
C LYS A 174 -13.78 -8.45 -0.65
N ASP A 175 -13.19 -9.31 -1.47
CA ASP A 175 -13.12 -10.76 -1.23
C ASP A 175 -12.33 -11.11 0.05
N HIS A 176 -11.31 -10.31 0.37
CA HIS A 176 -10.50 -10.50 1.57
C HIS A 176 -11.00 -9.70 2.79
N GLY A 177 -12.11 -8.96 2.68
CA GLY A 177 -12.65 -8.12 3.75
C GLY A 177 -11.69 -7.01 4.20
N TRP A 178 -10.80 -6.56 3.31
CA TRP A 178 -9.90 -5.45 3.60
C TRP A 178 -10.65 -4.12 3.61
N MET A 179 -10.08 -3.11 4.24
CA MET A 179 -10.66 -1.78 4.25
C MET A 179 -10.59 -1.16 2.85
N LEU A 180 -11.76 -0.84 2.27
CA LEU A 180 -11.83 -0.11 1.01
C LEU A 180 -11.87 1.40 1.29
N CYS A 181 -10.87 2.12 0.77
CA CYS A 181 -10.81 3.58 0.80
C CYS A 181 -10.94 4.12 -0.63
N ARG A 182 -12.13 4.65 -0.99
CA ARG A 182 -12.34 5.36 -2.25
C ARG A 182 -11.82 6.80 -2.10
N ASN A 183 -10.75 7.12 -2.83
CA ASN A 183 -10.09 8.43 -2.76
C ASN A 183 -10.51 9.33 -3.94
N GLU A 184 -11.81 9.59 -4.00
CA GLU A 184 -12.48 10.40 -5.03
C GLU A 184 -12.97 11.75 -4.50
N GLY A 185 -13.16 11.85 -3.19
CA GLY A 185 -13.49 13.07 -2.46
C GLY A 185 -12.27 13.88 -2.04
N THR A 186 -12.36 14.53 -0.90
CA THR A 186 -11.26 15.30 -0.30
C THR A 186 -10.23 14.37 0.36
N VAL A 187 -9.00 14.87 0.49
CA VAL A 187 -7.94 14.14 1.21
C VAL A 187 -8.31 14.01 2.69
N GLU A 188 -8.98 15.00 3.24
CA GLU A 188 -9.44 15.05 4.62
C GLU A 188 -10.43 13.93 4.92
N GLU A 189 -11.45 13.74 4.08
CA GLU A 189 -12.44 12.66 4.23
C GLU A 189 -11.77 11.28 4.21
N ALA A 190 -10.92 11.03 3.22
CA ALA A 190 -10.17 9.77 3.11
C ALA A 190 -9.24 9.56 4.32
N THR A 191 -8.60 10.64 4.82
CA THR A 191 -7.72 10.61 5.98
C THR A 191 -8.48 10.24 7.23
N MET A 192 -9.62 10.90 7.51
CA MET A 192 -10.42 10.61 8.69
C MET A 192 -10.98 9.19 8.68
N LEU A 193 -11.39 8.69 7.51
CA LEU A 193 -11.83 7.32 7.34
C LEU A 193 -10.73 6.31 7.76
N VAL A 194 -9.50 6.51 7.29
CA VAL A 194 -8.36 5.62 7.62
C VAL A 194 -7.96 5.76 9.08
N VAL A 195 -7.90 6.99 9.62
CA VAL A 195 -7.56 7.24 11.03
C VAL A 195 -8.58 6.61 11.96
N SER A 196 -9.88 6.77 11.71
CA SER A 196 -10.93 6.14 12.51
C SER A 196 -10.76 4.62 12.53
N ARG A 197 -10.46 4.00 11.39
CA ARG A 197 -10.26 2.56 11.33
C ARG A 197 -9.00 2.10 12.09
N ILE A 198 -7.92 2.89 12.04
CA ILE A 198 -6.72 2.63 12.84
C ILE A 198 -7.05 2.70 14.34
N HIS A 199 -7.81 3.70 14.78
CA HIS A 199 -8.21 3.83 16.19
C HIS A 199 -9.12 2.67 16.63
N GLU A 200 -10.05 2.21 15.80
CA GLU A 200 -10.86 1.02 16.09
C GLU A 200 -9.99 -0.23 16.32
N VAL A 201 -8.99 -0.46 15.45
CA VAL A 201 -8.07 -1.60 15.58
C VAL A 201 -7.21 -1.48 16.86
N LEU A 202 -6.88 -0.26 17.28
CA LEU A 202 -6.17 0.00 18.53
C LEU A 202 -7.07 -0.12 19.78
N GLY A 203 -8.40 -0.25 19.62
CA GLY A 203 -9.36 -0.25 20.71
C GLY A 203 -9.50 1.15 21.37
N LEU A 204 -9.15 2.21 20.64
CA LEU A 204 -9.33 3.59 21.10
C LEU A 204 -10.75 4.03 20.73
N ASN A 205 -11.53 4.45 21.73
CA ASN A 205 -12.83 5.07 21.49
C ASN A 205 -12.62 6.37 20.70
N VAL A 206 -13.20 6.44 19.50
CA VAL A 206 -13.21 7.67 18.69
C VAL A 206 -14.29 8.57 19.24
N GLU A 207 -13.99 9.34 20.30
CA GLU A 207 -14.69 10.60 20.50
C GLU A 207 -14.19 11.53 19.40
N VAL A 208 -15.01 11.72 18.38
CA VAL A 208 -14.77 12.71 17.32
C VAL A 208 -14.83 14.08 17.98
N ASP A 209 -13.68 14.61 18.38
CA ASP A 209 -13.57 15.97 18.90
C ASP A 209 -13.85 16.93 17.73
N ALA A 210 -15.08 17.42 17.66
CA ALA A 210 -15.60 18.34 16.64
C ALA A 210 -14.88 19.72 16.64
N ARG A 211 -13.74 19.84 17.32
CA ARG A 211 -13.01 21.11 17.53
C ARG A 211 -11.97 21.45 16.46
N LEU A 212 -11.71 20.55 15.50
CA LEU A 212 -10.73 20.83 14.43
C LEU A 212 -11.30 21.62 13.24
N GLY A 213 -12.59 21.98 13.25
CA GLY A 213 -13.26 22.73 12.17
C GLY A 213 -13.39 24.25 12.38
N ALA A 214 -12.87 24.82 13.47
CA ALA A 214 -13.19 26.22 13.84
C ALA A 214 -11.97 27.15 14.03
N GLN A 215 -10.81 26.86 13.49
CA GLN A 215 -9.69 27.80 13.49
C GLN A 215 -9.17 28.03 12.07
N GLY A 216 -9.79 28.96 11.40
CA GLY A 216 -9.29 29.45 10.12
C GLY A 216 -10.31 30.35 9.44
N ILE A 217 -10.50 31.56 9.90
CA ILE A 217 -10.72 32.82 9.12
C ILE A 217 -10.85 33.94 10.17
N ALA A 218 -9.79 34.66 10.41
CA ALA A 218 -9.78 36.06 10.83
C ALA A 218 -8.52 36.69 10.25
#